data_48038dcf4a2bc844bcc5ebc9beddfbdc
#
_entry.id   48038dcf4a2bc844bcc5ebc9beddfbdc
#
_cell.length_a   1.000
_cell.length_b   1.000
_cell.length_c   1.000
_cell.angle_alpha   90.00
_cell.angle_beta   90.00
_cell.angle_gamma   90.00
#
_symmetry.space_group_name_H-M   'P 1'
#
loop_
_entity.id
_entity.type
_entity.pdbx_description
1 polymer ?
#
loop_
_entity_poly.entity_id
_entity_poly.type
_entity_poly.pdbx_seq_one_letter_code
_entity_poly.pdbx_strand_id
1 'polypeptide(L)'
;MTGKIFAALRFATNAHSGQFRKGTSVPYIVHPVTVMQHLINHGASADAIAAGILHDSLEDTATTESELRHNFGDRIADLVIGASESDKSLSWEKRKQHTLSTLASTEDMEQLMVICADKLSNISSIASDLERCGDIIWTRFNRGYEQQKWYYCSIAEIFSKHIDRSPIFSEYIEMTRNVFDK
;
A
#
# COMPACT_ATOMS: atom_id res chain seq x y z
N MET A 1 -8.25 6.79 20.28
CA MET A 1 -7.19 6.32 19.35
C MET A 1 -7.20 4.81 19.19
N THR A 2 -7.00 4.03 20.23
CA THR A 2 -6.86 2.55 20.18
C THR A 2 -8.09 1.82 19.62
N GLY A 3 -9.32 2.28 19.91
CA GLY A 3 -10.55 1.60 19.50
C GLY A 3 -10.77 1.51 17.98
N LYS A 4 -10.50 2.57 17.21
CA LYS A 4 -10.64 2.58 15.74
C LYS A 4 -9.65 1.63 15.08
N ILE A 5 -8.40 1.63 15.52
CA ILE A 5 -7.33 0.76 14.98
C ILE A 5 -7.67 -0.72 15.23
N PHE A 6 -8.14 -1.06 16.44
CA PHE A 6 -8.58 -2.43 16.74
C PHE A 6 -9.80 -2.85 15.94
N ALA A 7 -10.77 -1.94 15.75
CA ALA A 7 -11.92 -2.22 14.91
C ALA A 7 -11.53 -2.48 13.46
N ALA A 8 -10.63 -1.65 12.88
CA ALA A 8 -10.10 -1.83 11.55
C ALA A 8 -9.34 -3.15 11.39
N LEU A 9 -8.47 -3.48 12.37
CA LEU A 9 -7.71 -4.74 12.33
C LEU A 9 -8.63 -5.96 12.38
N ARG A 10 -9.64 -5.96 13.26
CA ARG A 10 -10.63 -7.04 13.33
C ARG A 10 -11.42 -7.17 12.02
N PHE A 11 -11.84 -6.03 11.44
CA PHE A 11 -12.57 -6.00 10.18
C PHE A 11 -11.72 -6.57 9.04
N ALA A 12 -10.50 -6.07 8.85
CA ALA A 12 -9.58 -6.54 7.81
C ALA A 12 -9.23 -8.03 7.97
N THR A 13 -9.01 -8.51 9.22
CA THR A 13 -8.75 -9.93 9.49
C THR A 13 -9.90 -10.81 9.03
N ASN A 14 -11.14 -10.40 9.27
CA ASN A 14 -12.31 -11.15 8.83
C ASN A 14 -12.50 -11.06 7.31
N ALA A 15 -12.35 -9.87 6.73
CA ALA A 15 -12.54 -9.63 5.31
C ALA A 15 -11.53 -10.43 4.45
N HIS A 16 -10.26 -10.51 4.89
CA HIS A 16 -9.19 -11.24 4.22
C HIS A 16 -9.02 -12.70 4.72
N SER A 17 -10.02 -13.24 5.43
CA SER A 17 -9.95 -14.60 5.96
C SER A 17 -9.74 -15.61 4.84
N GLY A 18 -8.75 -16.51 5.01
CA GLY A 18 -8.40 -17.53 4.01
C GLY A 18 -7.58 -17.02 2.83
N GLN A 19 -7.24 -15.74 2.76
CA GLN A 19 -6.36 -15.19 1.73
C GLN A 19 -4.87 -15.28 2.14
N PHE A 20 -4.01 -15.41 1.14
CA PHE A 20 -2.55 -15.50 1.32
C PHE A 20 -1.84 -14.51 0.39
N ARG A 21 -0.64 -14.07 0.79
CA ARG A 21 0.25 -13.28 -0.07
C ARG A 21 0.62 -14.07 -1.31
N LYS A 22 0.59 -13.44 -2.49
CA LYS A 22 0.79 -14.07 -3.79
C LYS A 22 2.05 -14.93 -3.83
N GLY A 23 1.88 -16.20 -4.17
CA GLY A 23 2.98 -17.15 -4.30
C GLY A 23 3.60 -17.63 -2.98
N THR A 24 2.91 -17.43 -1.85
CA THR A 24 3.37 -17.83 -0.52
C THR A 24 2.26 -18.49 0.30
N SER A 25 2.60 -19.02 1.48
CA SER A 25 1.65 -19.47 2.51
C SER A 25 1.42 -18.45 3.62
N VAL A 26 1.94 -17.22 3.47
CA VAL A 26 1.81 -16.14 4.46
C VAL A 26 0.38 -15.59 4.42
N PRO A 27 -0.37 -15.58 5.54
CA PRO A 27 -1.71 -15.00 5.60
C PRO A 27 -1.70 -13.54 5.13
N TYR A 28 -2.72 -13.15 4.34
CA TYR A 28 -2.76 -11.81 3.73
C TYR A 28 -2.71 -10.68 4.75
N ILE A 29 -3.34 -10.87 5.92
CA ILE A 29 -3.40 -9.87 6.99
C ILE A 29 -2.02 -9.37 7.45
N VAL A 30 -0.96 -10.12 7.22
CA VAL A 30 0.42 -9.69 7.55
C VAL A 30 0.77 -8.39 6.82
N HIS A 31 0.31 -8.21 5.56
CA HIS A 31 0.53 -6.99 4.80
C HIS A 31 -0.15 -5.76 5.43
N PRO A 32 -1.47 -5.73 5.68
CA PRO A 32 -2.11 -4.64 6.43
C PRO A 32 -1.46 -4.33 7.78
N VAL A 33 -0.99 -5.35 8.50
CA VAL A 33 -0.27 -5.15 9.77
C VAL A 33 1.07 -4.46 9.54
N THR A 34 1.81 -4.81 8.49
CA THR A 34 3.07 -4.13 8.14
C THR A 34 2.82 -2.67 7.72
N VAL A 35 1.77 -2.42 6.92
CA VAL A 35 1.34 -1.04 6.56
C VAL A 35 1.00 -0.23 7.81
N MET A 36 0.23 -0.80 8.73
CA MET A 36 -0.06 -0.19 10.04
C MET A 36 1.24 0.17 10.79
N GLN A 37 2.21 -0.74 10.84
CA GLN A 37 3.48 -0.52 11.52
C GLN A 37 4.27 0.65 10.92
N HIS A 38 4.35 0.75 9.59
CA HIS A 38 4.99 1.90 8.94
C HIS A 38 4.29 3.21 9.30
N LEU A 39 2.96 3.26 9.26
CA LEU A 39 2.19 4.45 9.61
C LEU A 39 2.38 4.87 11.07
N ILE A 40 2.41 3.91 12.00
CA ILE A 40 2.69 4.19 13.43
C ILE A 40 4.10 4.75 13.60
N ASN A 41 5.11 4.14 13.00
CA ASN A 41 6.50 4.56 13.12
C ASN A 41 6.74 5.99 12.61
N HIS A 42 5.91 6.45 11.66
CA HIS A 42 6.00 7.77 11.06
C HIS A 42 4.95 8.77 11.59
N GLY A 43 4.32 8.46 12.73
CA GLY A 43 3.44 9.37 13.45
C GLY A 43 2.13 9.71 12.73
N ALA A 44 1.63 8.83 11.88
CA ALA A 44 0.35 9.02 11.20
C ALA A 44 -0.82 9.11 12.18
N SER A 45 -1.90 9.77 11.79
CA SER A 45 -3.12 9.85 12.57
C SER A 45 -3.79 8.49 12.75
N ALA A 46 -4.68 8.36 13.74
CA ALA A 46 -5.44 7.14 13.94
C ALA A 46 -6.34 6.79 12.74
N ASP A 47 -6.80 7.79 12.00
CA ASP A 47 -7.64 7.60 10.82
C ASP A 47 -6.80 7.11 9.64
N ALA A 48 -5.60 7.66 9.42
CA ALA A 48 -4.66 7.15 8.42
C ALA A 48 -4.19 5.73 8.73
N ILE A 49 -3.90 5.42 9.99
CA ILE A 49 -3.53 4.06 10.43
C ILE A 49 -4.67 3.08 10.16
N ALA A 50 -5.92 3.44 10.52
CA ALA A 50 -7.09 2.60 10.26
C ALA A 50 -7.32 2.41 8.76
N ALA A 51 -7.17 3.46 7.95
CA ALA A 51 -7.26 3.38 6.50
C ALA A 51 -6.15 2.48 5.91
N GLY A 52 -4.92 2.57 6.42
CA GLY A 52 -3.82 1.69 6.00
C GLY A 52 -4.09 0.21 6.30
N ILE A 53 -4.77 -0.11 7.40
CA ILE A 53 -5.20 -1.49 7.69
C ILE A 53 -6.30 -1.95 6.71
N LEU A 54 -7.15 -1.06 6.25
CA LEU A 54 -8.34 -1.35 5.44
C LEU A 54 -8.11 -1.19 3.93
N HIS A 55 -6.95 -0.68 3.49
CA HIS A 55 -6.72 -0.16 2.14
C HIS A 55 -7.06 -1.13 1.01
N ASP A 56 -6.79 -2.42 1.20
CA ASP A 56 -7.07 -3.48 0.22
C ASP A 56 -8.47 -4.10 0.34
N SER A 57 -9.26 -3.70 1.36
CA SER A 57 -10.56 -4.33 1.62
C SER A 57 -11.55 -4.15 0.48
N LEU A 58 -11.57 -2.97 -0.17
CA LEU A 58 -12.44 -2.71 -1.33
C LEU A 58 -12.01 -3.49 -2.57
N GLU A 59 -10.70 -3.68 -2.74
CA GLU A 59 -10.18 -4.31 -3.95
C GLU A 59 -10.24 -5.83 -3.90
N ASP A 60 -9.93 -6.41 -2.76
CA ASP A 60 -9.60 -7.83 -2.66
C ASP A 60 -10.61 -8.64 -1.84
N THR A 61 -11.71 -8.00 -1.38
CA THR A 61 -12.76 -8.65 -0.62
C THR A 61 -14.16 -8.26 -1.13
N ALA A 62 -15.20 -8.75 -0.48
CA ALA A 62 -16.59 -8.35 -0.75
C ALA A 62 -17.00 -7.05 -0.04
N THR A 63 -16.07 -6.36 0.62
CA THR A 63 -16.34 -5.11 1.35
C THR A 63 -16.82 -4.02 0.40
N THR A 64 -17.85 -3.30 0.78
CA THR A 64 -18.40 -2.18 0.03
C THR A 64 -18.01 -0.83 0.65
N GLU A 65 -18.02 0.23 -0.16
CA GLU A 65 -17.84 1.60 0.32
C GLU A 65 -18.84 1.97 1.41
N SER A 66 -20.12 1.56 1.26
CA SER A 66 -21.16 1.81 2.25
C SER A 66 -20.86 1.16 3.59
N GLU A 67 -20.30 -0.06 3.60
CA GLU A 67 -19.88 -0.73 4.84
C GLU A 67 -18.72 0.00 5.52
N LEU A 68 -17.74 0.49 4.74
CA LEU A 68 -16.62 1.26 5.29
C LEU A 68 -17.12 2.56 5.92
N ARG A 69 -17.98 3.33 5.22
CA ARG A 69 -18.55 4.57 5.76
C ARG A 69 -19.37 4.32 7.02
N HIS A 70 -20.19 3.29 7.02
CA HIS A 70 -21.01 2.93 8.18
C HIS A 70 -20.18 2.55 9.41
N ASN A 71 -19.11 1.76 9.22
CA ASN A 71 -18.31 1.23 10.34
C ASN A 71 -17.22 2.18 10.81
N PHE A 72 -16.67 3.01 9.91
CA PHE A 72 -15.43 3.79 10.17
C PHE A 72 -15.57 5.29 9.93
N GLY A 73 -16.67 5.73 9.32
CA GLY A 73 -16.93 7.13 8.97
C GLY A 73 -16.28 7.56 7.64
N ASP A 74 -16.70 8.75 7.17
CA ASP A 74 -16.35 9.24 5.83
C ASP A 74 -14.84 9.41 5.65
N ARG A 75 -14.14 9.98 6.63
CA ARG A 75 -12.70 10.24 6.50
C ARG A 75 -11.88 8.98 6.22
N ILE A 76 -12.10 7.92 6.99
CA ILE A 76 -11.38 6.65 6.80
C ILE A 76 -11.78 6.01 5.47
N ALA A 77 -13.08 6.03 5.12
CA ALA A 77 -13.55 5.50 3.85
C ALA A 77 -12.94 6.24 2.65
N ASP A 78 -12.87 7.58 2.70
CA ASP A 78 -12.26 8.38 1.63
C ASP A 78 -10.76 8.07 1.46
N LEU A 79 -10.02 7.90 2.55
CA LEU A 79 -8.62 7.49 2.51
C LEU A 79 -8.44 6.09 1.89
N VAL A 80 -9.33 5.15 2.21
CA VAL A 80 -9.30 3.79 1.62
C VAL A 80 -9.61 3.86 0.13
N ILE A 81 -10.68 4.58 -0.27
CA ILE A 81 -11.07 4.75 -1.67
C ILE A 81 -9.91 5.37 -2.48
N GLY A 82 -9.30 6.42 -1.95
CA GLY A 82 -8.17 7.09 -2.61
C GLY A 82 -6.90 6.24 -2.69
N ALA A 83 -6.74 5.21 -1.86
CA ALA A 83 -5.63 4.26 -1.93
C ALA A 83 -5.93 3.07 -2.86
N SER A 84 -7.21 2.81 -3.19
CA SER A 84 -7.66 1.66 -3.97
C SER A 84 -7.47 1.86 -5.48
N GLU A 85 -7.10 0.80 -6.20
CA GLU A 85 -7.06 0.82 -7.67
C GLU A 85 -8.50 0.76 -8.25
N SER A 86 -8.82 1.69 -9.15
CA SER A 86 -10.19 1.97 -9.56
C SER A 86 -10.86 0.93 -10.45
N ASP A 87 -10.14 0.23 -11.32
CA ASP A 87 -10.76 -0.68 -12.32
C ASP A 87 -9.85 -1.85 -12.69
N LYS A 88 -10.17 -3.03 -12.17
CA LYS A 88 -9.44 -4.27 -12.48
C LYS A 88 -9.61 -4.76 -13.93
N SER A 89 -10.57 -4.21 -14.69
CA SER A 89 -10.76 -4.56 -16.11
C SER A 89 -9.71 -3.93 -17.02
N LEU A 90 -9.05 -2.86 -16.56
CA LEU A 90 -8.00 -2.17 -17.31
C LEU A 90 -6.69 -2.96 -17.32
N SER A 91 -5.87 -2.71 -18.37
CA SER A 91 -4.52 -3.30 -18.41
C SER A 91 -3.68 -2.85 -17.20
N TRP A 92 -2.66 -3.64 -16.85
CA TRP A 92 -1.76 -3.31 -15.74
C TRP A 92 -1.15 -1.91 -15.92
N GLU A 93 -0.70 -1.58 -17.12
CA GLU A 93 -0.08 -0.29 -17.45
C GLU A 93 -1.04 0.88 -17.20
N LYS A 94 -2.30 0.75 -17.66
CA LYS A 94 -3.33 1.79 -17.46
C LYS A 94 -3.64 1.99 -15.98
N ARG A 95 -3.77 0.90 -15.22
CA ARG A 95 -4.01 0.99 -13.77
C ARG A 95 -2.85 1.68 -13.05
N LYS A 96 -1.59 1.30 -13.37
CA LYS A 96 -0.41 1.94 -12.75
C LYS A 96 -0.27 3.40 -13.14
N GLN A 97 -0.55 3.75 -14.41
CA GLN A 97 -0.59 5.14 -14.86
C GLN A 97 -1.65 5.96 -14.11
N HIS A 98 -2.83 5.39 -13.90
CA HIS A 98 -3.89 6.03 -13.11
C HIS A 98 -3.44 6.27 -11.66
N THR A 99 -2.86 5.26 -11.00
CA THR A 99 -2.30 5.40 -9.65
C THR A 99 -1.25 6.52 -9.58
N LEU A 100 -0.32 6.57 -10.55
CA LEU A 100 0.70 7.63 -10.60
C LEU A 100 0.09 9.01 -10.79
N SER A 101 -0.92 9.15 -11.67
CA SER A 101 -1.63 10.40 -11.91
C SER A 101 -2.37 10.89 -10.66
N THR A 102 -3.10 10.00 -10.00
CA THR A 102 -3.82 10.30 -8.75
C THR A 102 -2.83 10.72 -7.65
N LEU A 103 -1.75 9.95 -7.48
CA LEU A 103 -0.73 10.25 -6.49
C LEU A 103 -0.05 11.60 -6.74
N ALA A 104 0.24 11.95 -8.00
CA ALA A 104 0.86 13.22 -8.37
C ALA A 104 -0.05 14.44 -8.16
N SER A 105 -1.38 14.24 -8.15
CA SER A 105 -2.37 15.31 -7.95
C SER A 105 -2.89 15.42 -6.52
N THR A 106 -2.54 14.47 -5.64
CA THR A 106 -3.03 14.41 -4.26
C THR A 106 -2.26 15.38 -3.36
N GLU A 107 -2.96 16.29 -2.71
CA GLU A 107 -2.43 17.21 -1.71
C GLU A 107 -2.69 16.74 -0.26
N ASP A 108 -3.53 15.75 -0.07
CA ASP A 108 -3.87 15.17 1.23
C ASP A 108 -2.70 14.33 1.76
N MET A 109 -2.06 14.85 2.81
CA MET A 109 -0.89 14.19 3.43
C MET A 109 -1.20 12.80 3.99
N GLU A 110 -2.37 12.61 4.59
CA GLU A 110 -2.73 11.30 5.13
C GLU A 110 -2.93 10.29 4.00
N GLN A 111 -3.52 10.72 2.88
CA GLN A 111 -3.66 9.91 1.68
C GLN A 111 -2.28 9.52 1.11
N LEU A 112 -1.36 10.48 0.99
CA LEU A 112 0.01 10.22 0.55
C LEU A 112 0.73 9.24 1.47
N MET A 113 0.58 9.38 2.80
CA MET A 113 1.20 8.48 3.78
C MET A 113 0.62 7.06 3.70
N VAL A 114 -0.69 6.90 3.54
CA VAL A 114 -1.34 5.58 3.40
C VAL A 114 -0.81 4.86 2.16
N ILE A 115 -0.81 5.54 1.01
CA ILE A 115 -0.29 4.97 -0.24
C ILE A 115 1.21 4.66 -0.11
N CYS A 116 2.00 5.55 0.51
CA CYS A 116 3.43 5.32 0.72
C CYS A 116 3.68 4.10 1.60
N ALA A 117 2.95 3.94 2.70
CA ALA A 117 3.10 2.81 3.63
C ALA A 117 2.77 1.47 2.95
N ASP A 118 1.73 1.41 2.09
CA ASP A 118 1.43 0.23 1.27
C ASP A 118 2.62 -0.09 0.33
N LYS A 119 3.09 0.91 -0.43
CA LYS A 119 4.16 0.68 -1.39
C LYS A 119 5.50 0.36 -0.71
N LEU A 120 5.77 0.95 0.47
CA LEU A 120 6.92 0.63 1.30
C LEU A 120 6.86 -0.82 1.82
N SER A 121 5.71 -1.28 2.31
CA SER A 121 5.49 -2.67 2.72
C SER A 121 5.73 -3.64 1.56
N ASN A 122 5.24 -3.30 0.37
CA ASN A 122 5.39 -4.14 -0.82
C ASN A 122 6.86 -4.22 -1.28
N ILE A 123 7.57 -3.08 -1.37
CA ILE A 123 8.97 -3.08 -1.81
C ILE A 123 9.91 -3.71 -0.77
N SER A 124 9.61 -3.57 0.52
CA SER A 124 10.34 -4.26 1.60
C SER A 124 10.21 -5.78 1.50
N SER A 125 9.02 -6.27 1.13
CA SER A 125 8.81 -7.69 0.85
C SER A 125 9.61 -8.16 -0.36
N ILE A 126 9.70 -7.33 -1.41
CA ILE A 126 10.54 -7.61 -2.59
C ILE A 126 12.02 -7.66 -2.21
N ALA A 127 12.51 -6.70 -1.42
CA ALA A 127 13.90 -6.66 -0.95
C ALA A 127 14.26 -7.94 -0.18
N SER A 128 13.42 -8.34 0.77
CA SER A 128 13.61 -9.57 1.55
C SER A 128 13.58 -10.83 0.68
N ASP A 129 12.69 -10.89 -0.31
CA ASP A 129 12.63 -12.02 -1.23
C ASP A 129 13.83 -12.06 -2.19
N LEU A 130 14.36 -10.91 -2.63
CA LEU A 130 15.59 -10.82 -3.42
C LEU A 130 16.80 -11.35 -2.64
N GLU A 131 16.93 -11.03 -1.36
CA GLU A 131 17.99 -11.58 -0.49
C GLU A 131 17.90 -13.09 -0.37
N ARG A 132 16.69 -13.64 -0.31
CA ARG A 132 16.44 -15.06 -0.09
C ARG A 132 16.56 -15.92 -1.36
N CYS A 133 16.07 -15.44 -2.50
CA CYS A 133 15.94 -16.25 -3.71
C CYS A 133 16.48 -15.58 -4.99
N GLY A 134 17.08 -14.39 -4.88
CA GLY A 134 17.64 -13.68 -6.02
C GLY A 134 16.61 -13.30 -7.09
N ASP A 135 17.06 -13.10 -8.30
CA ASP A 135 16.25 -12.56 -9.41
C ASP A 135 15.07 -13.42 -9.83
N ILE A 136 14.97 -14.67 -9.36
CA ILE A 136 13.81 -15.53 -9.65
C ILE A 136 12.50 -14.94 -9.11
N ILE A 137 12.57 -14.02 -8.14
CA ILE A 137 11.40 -13.32 -7.62
C ILE A 137 10.61 -12.62 -8.74
N TRP A 138 11.28 -12.09 -9.75
CA TRP A 138 10.62 -11.33 -10.82
C TRP A 138 9.65 -12.16 -11.65
N THR A 139 9.79 -13.49 -11.64
CA THR A 139 8.86 -14.43 -12.30
C THR A 139 7.50 -14.51 -11.62
N ARG A 140 7.37 -14.06 -10.36
CA ARG A 140 6.10 -14.04 -9.62
C ARG A 140 5.17 -12.91 -10.05
N PHE A 141 5.73 -11.89 -10.70
CA PHE A 141 4.97 -10.74 -11.17
C PHE A 141 4.46 -10.96 -12.60
N ASN A 142 3.26 -10.49 -12.89
CA ASN A 142 2.70 -10.55 -14.24
C ASN A 142 3.50 -9.66 -15.23
N ARG A 143 4.26 -8.72 -14.70
CA ARG A 143 5.20 -7.86 -15.41
C ARG A 143 6.57 -8.01 -14.75
N GLY A 144 7.61 -8.20 -15.56
CA GLY A 144 8.97 -8.47 -15.10
C GLY A 144 9.66 -7.26 -14.46
N TYR A 145 10.96 -7.41 -14.24
CA TYR A 145 11.81 -6.43 -13.55
C TYR A 145 11.67 -5.00 -14.07
N GLU A 146 11.75 -4.77 -15.38
CA GLU A 146 11.76 -3.43 -15.97
C GLU A 146 10.47 -2.66 -15.67
N GLN A 147 9.31 -3.32 -15.75
CA GLN A 147 8.02 -2.70 -15.47
C GLN A 147 7.84 -2.44 -13.97
N GLN A 148 8.35 -3.32 -13.11
CA GLN A 148 8.35 -3.08 -11.66
C GLN A 148 9.28 -1.91 -11.33
N LYS A 149 10.50 -1.88 -11.85
CA LYS A 149 11.44 -0.77 -11.70
C LYS A 149 10.81 0.56 -12.11
N TRP A 150 10.26 0.61 -13.33
CA TRP A 150 9.57 1.81 -13.81
C TRP A 150 8.50 2.30 -12.80
N TYR A 151 7.64 1.41 -12.32
CA TYR A 151 6.54 1.78 -11.45
C TYR A 151 7.02 2.29 -10.08
N TYR A 152 7.92 1.56 -9.42
CA TYR A 152 8.43 1.95 -8.10
C TYR A 152 9.29 3.22 -8.17
N CYS A 153 10.13 3.37 -9.19
CA CYS A 153 10.93 4.58 -9.39
C CYS A 153 10.05 5.80 -9.71
N SER A 154 8.99 5.65 -10.50
CA SER A 154 8.03 6.75 -10.77
C SER A 154 7.33 7.22 -9.49
N ILE A 155 6.98 6.31 -8.58
CA ILE A 155 6.43 6.67 -7.27
C ILE A 155 7.49 7.39 -6.41
N ALA A 156 8.74 6.92 -6.43
CA ALA A 156 9.84 7.56 -5.69
C ALA A 156 10.07 9.01 -6.17
N GLU A 157 9.95 9.25 -7.48
CA GLU A 157 10.04 10.60 -8.05
C GLU A 157 8.90 11.52 -7.55
N ILE A 158 7.67 11.01 -7.44
CA ILE A 158 6.55 11.77 -6.88
C ILE A 158 6.81 12.06 -5.40
N PHE A 159 7.17 11.08 -4.60
CA PHE A 159 7.43 11.26 -3.17
C PHE A 159 8.63 12.15 -2.88
N SER A 160 9.60 12.27 -3.79
CA SER A 160 10.72 13.18 -3.61
C SER A 160 10.31 14.65 -3.45
N LYS A 161 9.14 15.02 -3.98
CA LYS A 161 8.54 16.36 -3.82
C LYS A 161 7.96 16.62 -2.44
N HIS A 162 7.82 15.58 -1.63
CA HIS A 162 7.22 15.62 -0.30
C HIS A 162 8.19 15.19 0.82
N ILE A 163 9.48 15.04 0.49
CA ILE A 163 10.49 14.47 1.40
C ILE A 163 10.60 15.21 2.75
N ASP A 164 10.41 16.54 2.74
CA ASP A 164 10.47 17.38 3.94
C ASP A 164 9.19 17.30 4.79
N ARG A 165 8.14 16.65 4.30
CA ARG A 165 6.82 16.58 4.95
C ARG A 165 6.67 15.36 5.87
N SER A 166 7.35 14.25 5.57
CA SER A 166 7.36 13.06 6.41
C SER A 166 8.55 12.15 6.08
N PRO A 167 9.22 11.57 7.09
CA PRO A 167 10.33 10.64 6.87
C PRO A 167 9.97 9.36 6.11
N ILE A 168 8.68 8.98 6.06
CA ILE A 168 8.22 7.79 5.33
C ILE A 168 8.58 7.85 3.83
N PHE A 169 8.57 9.04 3.24
CA PHE A 169 8.92 9.23 1.83
C PHE A 169 10.40 8.99 1.58
N SER A 170 11.27 9.43 2.49
CA SER A 170 12.71 9.16 2.41
C SER A 170 13.00 7.67 2.52
N GLU A 171 12.34 6.97 3.45
CA GLU A 171 12.48 5.52 3.64
C GLU A 171 12.05 4.76 2.37
N TYR A 172 10.93 5.15 1.76
CA TYR A 172 10.47 4.55 0.51
C TYR A 172 11.49 4.74 -0.63
N ILE A 173 12.03 5.95 -0.80
CA ILE A 173 13.00 6.28 -1.83
C ILE A 173 14.29 5.47 -1.64
N GLU A 174 14.78 5.39 -0.41
CA GLU A 174 15.98 4.60 -0.08
C GLU A 174 15.74 3.10 -0.37
N MET A 175 14.62 2.55 0.05
CA MET A 175 14.28 1.15 -0.21
C MET A 175 14.17 0.88 -1.73
N THR A 176 13.60 1.81 -2.49
CA THR A 176 13.50 1.69 -3.95
C THR A 176 14.89 1.65 -4.60
N ARG A 177 15.81 2.50 -4.17
CA ARG A 177 17.20 2.48 -4.64
C ARG A 177 17.89 1.15 -4.30
N ASN A 178 17.74 0.67 -3.08
CA ASN A 178 18.35 -0.60 -2.64
C ASN A 178 17.88 -1.80 -3.48
N VAL A 179 16.66 -1.77 -4.00
CA VAL A 179 16.11 -2.85 -4.84
C VAL A 179 16.53 -2.70 -6.31
N PHE A 180 16.56 -1.49 -6.86
CA PHE A 180 16.64 -1.27 -8.31
C PHE A 180 17.92 -0.59 -8.81
N ASP A 181 18.78 -0.03 -7.96
CA ASP A 181 20.03 0.64 -8.35
C ASP A 181 21.27 -0.25 -8.11
N LYS A 182 21.13 -1.56 -8.37
CA LYS A 182 22.24 -2.53 -8.30
C LYS A 182 23.04 -2.55 -9.59
#